data_00764b98fa5b1489f279cb06727d7c42
#
_entry.id   00764b98fa5b1489f279cb06727d7c42
#
_cell.length_a   1.000
_cell.length_b   1.000
_cell.length_c   1.000
_cell.angle_alpha   90.00
_cell.angle_beta   90.00
_cell.angle_gamma   90.00
#
_symmetry.space_group_name_H-M   'P 1'
#
loop_
_entity.id
_entity.type
_entity.pdbx_description
1 polymer ?
#
loop_
_entity_poly.entity_id
_entity_poly.type
_entity_poly.pdbx_seq_one_letter_code
_entity_poly.pdbx_strand_id
1 'polypeptide(L)'
;MLLPAGVAEGVRVGTITLAFRRWEQPRVKAGGTQLTSAGIVRFDRVSEVGDLSSLTDVDAVAAGYPDADALRRQLAPERTASRSPRASKGGEHVYRISLSWVGEDPRVPLRAQVPDADDLARLRAAVAGLDAGKRTGPWTRPILEWIRDNPGVISTELA
;
A
#
# COMPACT_ATOMS: atom_id res chain seq x y z
N MET A 1 0.22 5.37 0.20
CA MET A 1 -1.24 5.53 -0.08
C MET A 1 -1.92 4.20 0.17
N LEU A 2 -3.05 4.13 0.85
CA LEU A 2 -3.77 2.86 0.99
C LEU A 2 -4.68 2.65 -0.22
N LEU A 3 -4.54 1.51 -0.90
CA LEU A 3 -5.44 1.06 -1.96
C LEU A 3 -6.29 -0.09 -1.39
N PRO A 4 -7.62 0.08 -1.26
CA PRO A 4 -8.51 -1.02 -0.87
C PRO A 4 -8.41 -2.20 -1.85
N ALA A 5 -8.70 -3.42 -1.38
CA ALA A 5 -8.56 -4.64 -2.19
C ALA A 5 -9.33 -4.59 -3.50
N GLY A 6 -10.58 -4.08 -3.48
CA GLY A 6 -11.39 -3.93 -4.71
C GLY A 6 -10.81 -2.95 -5.71
N VAL A 7 -10.19 -1.85 -5.22
CA VAL A 7 -9.50 -0.88 -6.11
C VAL A 7 -8.22 -1.52 -6.69
N ALA A 8 -7.44 -2.23 -5.87
CA ALA A 8 -6.24 -2.92 -6.34
C ALA A 8 -6.56 -3.97 -7.42
N GLU A 9 -7.64 -4.72 -7.23
CA GLU A 9 -8.13 -5.67 -8.23
C GLU A 9 -8.61 -4.97 -9.50
N GLY A 10 -9.36 -3.86 -9.36
CA GLY A 10 -9.75 -3.03 -10.51
C GLY A 10 -8.55 -2.53 -11.32
N VAL A 11 -7.44 -2.17 -10.64
CA VAL A 11 -6.19 -1.78 -11.33
C VAL A 11 -5.58 -2.98 -12.04
N ARG A 12 -5.57 -4.16 -11.41
CA ARG A 12 -5.02 -5.38 -12.00
C ARG A 12 -5.73 -5.76 -13.31
N VAL A 13 -7.05 -5.68 -13.34
CA VAL A 13 -7.86 -6.00 -14.53
C VAL A 13 -8.04 -4.81 -15.49
N GLY A 14 -7.49 -3.63 -15.16
CA GLY A 14 -7.52 -2.45 -16.02
C GLY A 14 -8.83 -1.65 -16.02
N THR A 15 -9.78 -1.98 -15.14
CA THR A 15 -11.04 -1.21 -15.00
C THR A 15 -10.87 0.07 -14.19
N ILE A 16 -9.87 0.12 -13.32
CA ILE A 16 -9.49 1.31 -12.56
C ILE A 16 -8.07 1.72 -12.99
N THR A 17 -7.95 2.96 -13.45
CA THR A 17 -6.68 3.53 -13.91
C THR A 17 -6.35 4.86 -13.24
N LEU A 18 -7.28 5.38 -12.42
CA LEU A 18 -7.11 6.61 -11.67
C LEU A 18 -7.42 6.42 -10.19
N ALA A 19 -6.79 7.24 -9.36
CA ALA A 19 -7.21 7.47 -7.99
C ALA A 19 -7.15 8.95 -7.68
N PHE A 20 -8.08 9.42 -6.85
CA PHE A 20 -8.09 10.78 -6.34
C PHE A 20 -7.90 10.77 -4.83
N ARG A 21 -7.09 11.70 -4.33
CA ARG A 21 -6.80 11.82 -2.90
C ARG A 21 -6.71 13.28 -2.51
N ARG A 22 -7.25 13.59 -1.34
CA ARG A 22 -7.11 14.90 -0.72
C ARG A 22 -5.93 14.85 0.26
N TRP A 23 -4.92 15.67 0.03
CA TRP A 23 -3.70 15.76 0.83
C TRP A 23 -3.22 17.19 0.93
N GLU A 24 -2.44 17.50 1.95
CA GLU A 24 -1.68 18.76 2.05
C GLU A 24 -0.50 18.77 1.06
N GLN A 25 0.16 17.63 0.92
CA GLN A 25 1.24 17.42 -0.04
C GLN A 25 1.12 16.00 -0.61
N PRO A 26 1.62 15.74 -1.83
CA PRO A 26 1.56 14.42 -2.43
C PRO A 26 2.28 13.39 -1.56
N ARG A 27 1.59 12.32 -1.19
CA ARG A 27 2.17 11.21 -0.41
C ARG A 27 2.72 10.08 -1.26
N VAL A 28 2.69 10.24 -2.57
CA VAL A 28 3.26 9.31 -3.55
C VAL A 28 4.00 10.10 -4.62
N LYS A 29 4.97 9.46 -5.27
CA LYS A 29 5.75 10.06 -6.36
C LYS A 29 5.44 9.34 -7.66
N ALA A 30 5.45 10.07 -8.78
CA ALA A 30 5.41 9.47 -10.10
C ALA A 30 6.58 8.49 -10.28
N GLY A 31 6.32 7.33 -10.89
CA GLY A 31 7.26 6.22 -11.00
C GLY A 31 7.36 5.34 -9.75
N GLY A 32 6.83 5.76 -8.61
CA GLY A 32 6.80 4.95 -7.39
C GLY A 32 5.84 3.76 -7.50
N THR A 33 6.09 2.71 -6.71
CA THR A 33 5.26 1.51 -6.67
C THR A 33 4.72 1.23 -5.29
N GLN A 34 3.63 0.49 -5.21
CA GLN A 34 3.06 -0.02 -3.98
C GLN A 34 2.65 -1.47 -4.15
N LEU A 35 3.05 -2.29 -3.19
CA LEU A 35 2.54 -3.65 -3.09
C LEU A 35 1.14 -3.64 -2.50
N THR A 36 0.22 -4.35 -3.16
CA THR A 36 -1.19 -4.47 -2.81
C THR A 36 -1.59 -5.93 -2.72
N SER A 37 -2.85 -6.20 -2.34
CA SER A 37 -3.41 -7.56 -2.36
C SER A 37 -3.51 -8.17 -3.77
N ALA A 38 -3.50 -7.33 -4.82
CA ALA A 38 -3.59 -7.76 -6.22
C ALA A 38 -2.24 -7.71 -6.96
N GLY A 39 -1.12 -7.53 -6.25
CA GLY A 39 0.22 -7.38 -6.82
C GLY A 39 0.75 -5.95 -6.73
N ILE A 40 1.66 -5.59 -7.61
CA ILE A 40 2.37 -4.32 -7.61
C ILE A 40 1.63 -3.31 -8.49
N VAL A 41 1.23 -2.20 -7.90
CA VAL A 41 0.66 -1.04 -8.60
C VAL A 41 1.71 0.06 -8.68
N ARG A 42 1.87 0.66 -9.87
CA ARG A 42 2.73 1.82 -10.11
C ARG A 42 1.91 3.09 -10.19
N PHE A 43 2.46 4.18 -9.67
CA PHE A 43 1.93 5.54 -9.79
C PHE A 43 2.58 6.20 -11.00
N ASP A 44 1.93 6.16 -12.16
CA ASP A 44 2.53 6.64 -13.41
C ASP A 44 2.65 8.16 -13.43
N ARG A 45 1.62 8.85 -12.92
CA ARG A 45 1.57 10.31 -12.85
C ARG A 45 0.87 10.77 -11.59
N VAL A 46 1.32 11.87 -11.03
CA VAL A 46 0.69 12.58 -9.92
C VAL A 46 0.55 14.04 -10.32
N SER A 47 -0.66 14.57 -10.30
CA SER A 47 -0.95 15.97 -10.62
C SER A 47 -2.01 16.52 -9.70
N GLU A 48 -1.91 17.80 -9.36
CA GLU A 48 -2.92 18.50 -8.60
C GLU A 48 -4.14 18.83 -9.47
N VAL A 49 -5.32 18.74 -8.88
CA VAL A 49 -6.60 19.15 -9.48
C VAL A 49 -6.99 20.48 -8.87
N GLY A 50 -6.83 21.56 -9.60
CA GLY A 50 -7.12 22.91 -9.10
C GLY A 50 -8.61 23.19 -8.93
N ASP A 51 -9.46 22.59 -9.77
CA ASP A 51 -10.91 22.77 -9.72
C ASP A 51 -11.63 21.42 -9.85
N LEU A 52 -12.42 21.07 -8.84
CA LEU A 52 -13.21 19.83 -8.83
C LEU A 52 -14.33 19.84 -9.90
N SER A 53 -14.78 21.00 -10.34
CA SER A 53 -15.79 21.10 -11.42
C SER A 53 -15.26 20.59 -12.78
N SER A 54 -13.95 20.57 -12.97
CA SER A 54 -13.30 20.04 -14.17
C SER A 54 -13.29 18.51 -14.25
N LEU A 55 -13.63 17.79 -13.17
CA LEU A 55 -13.69 16.33 -13.15
C LEU A 55 -14.89 15.86 -13.99
N THR A 56 -14.63 14.92 -14.88
CA THR A 56 -15.61 14.34 -15.81
C THR A 56 -16.11 12.97 -15.35
N ASP A 57 -17.19 12.48 -15.96
CA ASP A 57 -17.67 11.11 -15.74
C ASP A 57 -16.62 10.07 -16.16
N VAL A 58 -15.82 10.36 -17.18
CA VAL A 58 -14.70 9.50 -17.60
C VAL A 58 -13.67 9.36 -16.47
N ASP A 59 -13.32 10.47 -15.80
CA ASP A 59 -12.42 10.45 -14.66
C ASP A 59 -13.01 9.66 -13.48
N ALA A 60 -14.29 9.82 -13.24
CA ALA A 60 -14.99 9.13 -12.18
C ALA A 60 -15.02 7.61 -12.41
N VAL A 61 -15.44 7.18 -13.60
CA VAL A 61 -15.48 5.76 -13.98
C VAL A 61 -14.08 5.14 -13.92
N ALA A 62 -13.07 5.84 -14.43
CA ALA A 62 -11.67 5.39 -14.35
C ALA A 62 -11.14 5.29 -12.90
N ALA A 63 -11.81 5.95 -11.95
CA ALA A 63 -11.48 5.88 -10.51
C ALA A 63 -12.43 4.95 -9.72
N GLY A 64 -13.35 4.25 -10.40
CA GLY A 64 -14.31 3.33 -9.79
C GLY A 64 -15.54 3.98 -9.18
N TYR A 65 -15.89 5.20 -9.61
CA TYR A 65 -17.12 5.89 -9.22
C TYR A 65 -18.14 5.87 -10.38
N PRO A 66 -19.45 5.92 -10.10
CA PRO A 66 -20.45 5.87 -11.16
C PRO A 66 -20.50 7.12 -12.05
N ASP A 67 -20.22 8.28 -11.47
CA ASP A 67 -20.27 9.58 -12.16
C ASP A 67 -19.38 10.63 -11.46
N ALA A 68 -19.20 11.78 -12.11
CA ALA A 68 -18.39 12.88 -11.60
C ALA A 68 -18.97 13.47 -10.29
N ASP A 69 -20.28 13.46 -10.11
CA ASP A 69 -20.89 14.00 -8.89
C ASP A 69 -20.62 13.10 -7.69
N ALA A 70 -20.64 11.78 -7.86
CA ALA A 70 -20.24 10.83 -6.82
C ALA A 70 -18.76 11.03 -6.43
N LEU A 71 -17.89 11.19 -7.41
CA LEU A 71 -16.47 11.48 -7.18
C LEU A 71 -16.29 12.81 -6.46
N ARG A 72 -16.96 13.89 -6.89
CA ARG A 72 -16.88 15.21 -6.25
C ARG A 72 -17.39 15.17 -4.80
N ARG A 73 -18.49 14.47 -4.52
CA ARG A 73 -19.00 14.28 -3.14
C ARG A 73 -17.98 13.60 -2.26
N GLN A 74 -17.30 12.57 -2.77
CA GLN A 74 -16.25 11.86 -2.03
C GLN A 74 -15.02 12.73 -1.76
N LEU A 75 -14.74 13.68 -2.66
CA LEU A 75 -13.61 14.60 -2.55
C LEU A 75 -13.95 15.90 -1.81
N ALA A 76 -15.23 16.14 -1.51
CA ALA A 76 -15.63 17.31 -0.73
C ALA A 76 -14.96 17.30 0.64
N PRO A 77 -14.56 18.46 1.17
CA PRO A 77 -14.03 18.54 2.53
C PRO A 77 -15.09 18.02 3.51
N GLU A 78 -14.71 17.08 4.40
CA GLU A 78 -15.61 16.61 5.44
C GLU A 78 -16.04 17.79 6.32
N ARG A 79 -17.32 18.12 6.32
CA ARG A 79 -17.93 19.18 7.16
C ARG A 79 -18.08 18.75 8.61
N THR A 80 -17.83 17.51 8.93
CA THR A 80 -17.89 16.96 10.27
C THR A 80 -16.50 16.68 10.78
N ALA A 81 -16.08 17.44 11.78
CA ALA A 81 -14.92 17.14 12.60
C ALA A 81 -15.15 15.77 13.27
N SER A 82 -14.71 14.71 12.61
CA SER A 82 -14.57 13.40 13.26
C SER A 82 -13.60 13.59 14.41
N ARG A 83 -14.11 13.40 15.64
CA ARG A 83 -13.33 13.50 16.88
C ARG A 83 -12.28 12.40 17.05
N SER A 84 -11.96 11.65 15.99
CA SER A 84 -10.91 10.66 16.03
C SER A 84 -9.55 11.33 15.80
N PRO A 85 -8.62 11.27 16.78
CA PRO A 85 -7.26 11.79 16.60
C PRO A 85 -6.46 11.12 15.48
N ARG A 86 -6.96 9.98 14.94
CA ARG A 86 -6.36 9.21 13.85
C ARG A 86 -7.02 9.43 12.50
N ALA A 87 -8.12 10.19 12.41
CA ALA A 87 -8.62 10.63 11.12
C ALA A 87 -7.52 11.48 10.50
N SER A 88 -6.90 11.02 9.42
CA SER A 88 -6.01 11.86 8.64
C SER A 88 -6.81 13.07 8.22
N LYS A 89 -6.46 14.26 8.73
CA LYS A 89 -7.01 15.52 8.21
C LYS A 89 -6.74 15.48 6.71
N GLY A 90 -7.82 15.35 5.91
CA GLY A 90 -7.72 15.50 4.47
C GLY A 90 -7.08 16.86 4.22
N GLY A 91 -6.02 16.92 3.43
CA GLY A 91 -5.38 18.18 3.08
C GLY A 91 -6.29 19.08 2.25
N GLU A 92 -5.83 20.28 1.92
CA GLU A 92 -6.60 21.23 1.12
C GLU A 92 -6.58 20.90 -0.38
N HIS A 93 -5.54 20.19 -0.85
CA HIS A 93 -5.31 19.91 -2.26
C HIS A 93 -5.83 18.53 -2.68
N VAL A 94 -6.41 18.46 -3.87
CA VAL A 94 -6.82 17.19 -4.49
C VAL A 94 -5.78 16.78 -5.50
N TYR A 95 -5.34 15.53 -5.44
CA TYR A 95 -4.38 14.95 -6.37
C TYR A 95 -5.02 13.85 -7.19
N ARG A 96 -4.80 13.92 -8.52
CA ARG A 96 -5.09 12.89 -9.50
C ARG A 96 -3.85 12.02 -9.66
N ILE A 97 -3.99 10.71 -9.48
CA ILE A 97 -2.92 9.73 -9.56
C ILE A 97 -3.29 8.73 -10.65
N SER A 98 -2.48 8.64 -11.71
CA SER A 98 -2.61 7.58 -12.70
C SER A 98 -1.99 6.30 -12.19
N LEU A 99 -2.69 5.17 -12.36
CA LEU A 99 -2.34 3.87 -11.83
C LEU A 99 -2.16 2.86 -12.96
N SER A 100 -1.15 2.02 -12.84
CA SER A 100 -0.99 0.82 -13.67
C SER A 100 -0.56 -0.37 -12.82
N TRP A 101 -1.03 -1.55 -13.18
CA TRP A 101 -0.53 -2.80 -12.61
C TRP A 101 0.76 -3.21 -13.34
N VAL A 102 1.79 -3.59 -12.61
CA VAL A 102 3.11 -3.88 -13.20
C VAL A 102 3.60 -5.31 -12.90
N GLY A 103 2.90 -6.05 -12.07
CA GLY A 103 3.26 -7.44 -11.82
C GLY A 103 2.68 -7.99 -10.54
N GLU A 104 2.85 -9.27 -10.35
CA GLU A 104 2.44 -9.98 -9.15
C GLU A 104 3.36 -9.70 -7.96
N ASP A 105 2.91 -10.03 -6.76
CA ASP A 105 3.74 -9.96 -5.56
C ASP A 105 4.90 -10.97 -5.67
N PRO A 106 6.17 -10.52 -5.79
CA PRO A 106 7.32 -11.43 -5.93
C PRO A 106 7.53 -12.33 -4.70
N ARG A 107 6.88 -12.00 -3.57
CA ARG A 107 6.95 -12.83 -2.36
C ARG A 107 6.09 -14.08 -2.45
N VAL A 108 5.08 -14.11 -3.33
CA VAL A 108 4.20 -15.29 -3.49
C VAL A 108 5.00 -16.49 -3.97
N PRO A 109 5.76 -16.44 -5.10
CA PRO A 109 6.59 -17.55 -5.50
C PRO A 109 7.69 -17.88 -4.49
N LEU A 110 8.28 -16.87 -3.81
CA LEU A 110 9.28 -17.11 -2.77
C LEU A 110 8.75 -17.92 -1.58
N ARG A 111 7.48 -17.71 -1.21
CA ARG A 111 6.83 -18.49 -0.12
C ARG A 111 6.58 -19.95 -0.50
N ALA A 112 6.43 -20.23 -1.80
CA ALA A 112 6.24 -21.58 -2.32
C ALA A 112 7.55 -22.35 -2.55
N GLN A 113 8.70 -21.65 -2.54
CA GLN A 113 10.00 -22.29 -2.72
C GLN A 113 10.43 -22.99 -1.43
N VAL A 114 10.83 -24.26 -1.59
CA VAL A 114 11.55 -24.99 -0.53
C VAL A 114 13.02 -24.68 -0.72
N PRO A 115 13.69 -24.05 0.27
CA PRO A 115 15.11 -23.68 0.16
C PRO A 115 15.98 -24.93 0.00
N ASP A 116 16.93 -24.89 -0.89
CA ASP A 116 17.98 -25.91 -0.98
C ASP A 116 19.03 -25.76 0.15
N ALA A 117 20.05 -26.64 0.17
CA ALA A 117 21.07 -26.61 1.21
C ALA A 117 21.90 -25.32 1.21
N ASP A 118 22.19 -24.78 0.02
CA ASP A 118 22.97 -23.55 -0.14
C ASP A 118 22.14 -22.32 0.27
N ASP A 119 20.84 -22.31 -0.09
CA ASP A 119 19.89 -21.30 0.36
C ASP A 119 19.78 -21.28 1.89
N LEU A 120 19.67 -22.46 2.50
CA LEU A 120 19.61 -22.60 3.96
C LEU A 120 20.89 -22.11 4.62
N ALA A 121 22.07 -22.40 4.05
CA ALA A 121 23.35 -21.89 4.55
C ALA A 121 23.40 -20.35 4.50
N ARG A 122 23.00 -19.76 3.36
CA ARG A 122 22.91 -18.30 3.19
C ARG A 122 21.94 -17.65 4.17
N LEU A 123 20.75 -18.23 4.33
CA LEU A 123 19.74 -17.73 5.27
C LEU A 123 20.24 -17.78 6.73
N ARG A 124 20.89 -18.87 7.13
CA ARG A 124 21.49 -19.00 8.48
C ARG A 124 22.58 -17.96 8.72
N ALA A 125 23.43 -17.72 7.73
CA ALA A 125 24.45 -16.69 7.81
C ALA A 125 23.84 -15.28 7.92
N ALA A 126 22.80 -15.00 7.12
CA ALA A 126 22.06 -13.73 7.18
C ALA A 126 21.40 -13.50 8.55
N VAL A 127 20.73 -14.51 9.09
CA VAL A 127 20.11 -14.45 10.44
C VAL A 127 21.18 -14.21 11.51
N ALA A 128 22.30 -14.91 11.46
CA ALA A 128 23.41 -14.69 12.40
C ALA A 128 23.98 -13.26 12.28
N GLY A 129 24.04 -12.72 11.05
CA GLY A 129 24.47 -11.35 10.79
C GLY A 129 23.54 -10.28 11.38
N LEU A 130 22.24 -10.55 11.49
CA LEU A 130 21.28 -9.62 12.09
C LEU A 130 21.54 -9.38 13.58
N ASP A 131 22.05 -10.39 14.26
CA ASP A 131 22.34 -10.33 15.70
C ASP A 131 23.76 -9.87 16.00
N ALA A 132 24.65 -9.84 14.99
CA ALA A 132 26.03 -9.42 15.18
C ALA A 132 26.11 -7.95 15.63
N GLY A 133 26.82 -7.71 16.72
CA GLY A 133 27.04 -6.36 17.27
C GLY A 133 25.82 -5.73 17.98
N LYS A 134 24.75 -6.45 18.23
CA LYS A 134 23.59 -5.94 18.98
C LYS A 134 23.88 -5.92 20.49
N ARG A 135 23.69 -4.76 21.13
CA ARG A 135 23.89 -4.57 22.57
C ARG A 135 22.96 -5.41 23.45
N THR A 136 21.80 -5.81 22.90
CA THR A 136 20.78 -6.61 23.57
C THR A 136 20.99 -8.12 23.45
N GLY A 137 22.09 -8.55 22.81
CA GLY A 137 22.35 -9.96 22.51
C GLY A 137 21.54 -10.47 21.29
N PRO A 138 21.68 -11.77 20.96
CA PRO A 138 20.99 -12.38 19.85
C PRO A 138 19.48 -12.51 20.16
N TRP A 139 18.65 -11.84 19.38
CA TRP A 139 17.19 -11.83 19.55
C TRP A 139 16.43 -12.45 18.36
N THR A 140 17.06 -12.50 17.18
CA THR A 140 16.38 -12.92 15.95
C THR A 140 15.93 -14.37 16.01
N ARG A 141 16.78 -15.28 16.47
CA ARG A 141 16.45 -16.70 16.56
C ARG A 141 15.33 -16.98 17.57
N PRO A 142 15.37 -16.47 18.80
CA PRO A 142 14.26 -16.63 19.74
C PRO A 142 12.92 -16.15 19.20
N ILE A 143 12.88 -15.02 18.48
CA ILE A 143 11.65 -14.52 17.86
C ILE A 143 11.15 -15.44 16.75
N LEU A 144 12.04 -15.92 15.87
CA LEU A 144 11.66 -16.85 14.81
C LEU A 144 11.14 -18.17 15.38
N GLU A 145 11.74 -18.70 16.44
CA GLU A 145 11.26 -19.90 17.15
C GLU A 145 9.88 -19.64 17.76
N TRP A 146 9.71 -18.49 18.40
CA TRP A 146 8.42 -18.10 18.97
C TRP A 146 7.33 -17.96 17.89
N ILE A 147 7.61 -17.34 16.73
CA ILE A 147 6.67 -17.21 15.59
C ILE A 147 6.30 -18.61 15.05
N ARG A 148 7.25 -19.52 14.95
CA ARG A 148 7.00 -20.91 14.53
C ARG A 148 6.01 -21.59 15.46
N ASP A 149 6.18 -21.40 16.77
CA ASP A 149 5.39 -22.08 17.82
C ASP A 149 4.02 -21.39 18.04
N ASN A 150 3.85 -20.16 17.56
CA ASN A 150 2.62 -19.35 17.66
C ASN A 150 2.16 -18.82 16.29
N PRO A 151 1.73 -19.68 15.37
CA PRO A 151 1.33 -19.27 14.03
C PRO A 151 0.07 -18.37 14.06
N GLY A 152 0.09 -17.28 13.32
CA GLY A 152 -1.05 -16.35 13.17
C GLY A 152 -1.09 -15.21 14.18
N VAL A 153 -0.18 -15.16 15.14
CA VAL A 153 -0.07 -14.03 16.08
C VAL A 153 0.42 -12.77 15.38
N ILE A 154 -0.21 -11.65 15.66
CA ILE A 154 0.16 -10.35 15.09
C ILE A 154 1.21 -9.64 15.96
N SER A 155 1.99 -8.74 15.34
CA SER A 155 3.13 -8.06 16.01
C SER A 155 2.76 -7.26 17.27
N THR A 156 1.50 -6.85 17.42
CA THR A 156 1.01 -6.14 18.61
C THR A 156 0.86 -7.05 19.83
N GLU A 157 0.89 -8.36 19.66
CA GLU A 157 0.84 -9.36 20.75
C GLU A 157 2.24 -9.81 21.18
N LEU A 158 3.28 -9.28 20.50
CA LEU A 158 4.69 -9.53 20.80
C LEU A 158 5.29 -8.54 21.82
N ALA A 159 4.53 -7.53 22.26
CA ALA A 159 5.00 -6.46 23.13
C ALA A 159 4.80 -6.76 24.63
#